data_392c0913c9de6245582d55d50dfa7f4c
#
_entry.id   392c0913c9de6245582d55d50dfa7f4c
#
_cell.length_a   1.000
_cell.length_b   1.000
_cell.length_c   1.000
_cell.angle_alpha   90.00
_cell.angle_beta   90.00
_cell.angle_gamma   90.00
#
_symmetry.space_group_name_H-M   'P 1'
#
loop_
_entity.id
_entity.type
_entity.pdbx_description
1 polymer ?
#
loop_
_entity_poly.entity_id
_entity_poly.type
_entity_poly.pdbx_seq_one_letter_code
_entity_poly.pdbx_strand_id
1 'polypeptide(L)'
;MKLTIERLTALSPQDLIDLGKIWPHQQPEQWQSWLSDGKALFAARFNERLLGAVKIALQNDRAELHDLLVREVTRRRGVGLYLVQDAQRQLPQIAHWQLSTAGLAPRERGEIDNFMRACGFAPQGDLWQK
;
A
#
# COMPACT_ATOMS: atom_id res chain seq x y z
N MET A 1 5.00 -16.18 -14.93
CA MET A 1 4.91 -14.79 -14.55
C MET A 1 4.37 -14.69 -13.15
N LYS A 2 5.10 -14.05 -12.29
CA LYS A 2 4.76 -14.09 -10.88
C LYS A 2 4.77 -12.70 -10.26
N LEU A 3 3.61 -12.26 -9.79
CA LEU A 3 3.51 -11.05 -8.99
C LEU A 3 3.88 -11.39 -7.56
N THR A 4 4.87 -10.70 -7.02
CA THR A 4 5.37 -10.94 -5.67
C THR A 4 5.14 -9.70 -4.81
N ILE A 5 4.65 -9.91 -3.59
CA ILE A 5 4.49 -8.83 -2.63
C ILE A 5 5.63 -8.90 -1.64
N GLU A 6 6.41 -7.83 -1.56
CA GLU A 6 7.60 -7.78 -0.74
C GLU A 6 7.54 -6.66 0.28
N ARG A 7 8.01 -6.96 1.51
CA ARG A 7 8.29 -5.90 2.48
C ARG A 7 9.69 -5.40 2.18
N LEU A 8 9.80 -4.16 1.74
CA LEU A 8 11.07 -3.58 1.36
C LEU A 8 11.89 -3.24 2.60
N THR A 9 13.14 -3.67 2.63
CA THR A 9 14.07 -3.36 3.71
C THR A 9 15.18 -2.42 3.26
N ALA A 10 15.35 -2.29 1.94
CA ALA A 10 16.30 -1.39 1.32
C ALA A 10 15.76 -1.02 -0.05
N LEU A 11 16.16 0.12 -0.57
CA LEU A 11 15.71 0.60 -1.87
C LEU A 11 16.88 0.61 -2.85
N SER A 12 16.75 -0.17 -3.93
CA SER A 12 17.74 -0.16 -5.02
C SER A 12 17.51 1.07 -5.90
N PRO A 13 18.49 1.45 -6.75
CA PRO A 13 18.27 2.53 -7.70
C PRO A 13 17.03 2.33 -8.58
N GLN A 14 16.76 1.09 -9.02
CA GLN A 14 15.57 0.81 -9.80
C GLN A 14 14.30 0.98 -8.97
N ASP A 15 14.33 0.59 -7.70
CA ASP A 15 13.19 0.77 -6.80
C ASP A 15 12.86 2.25 -6.63
N LEU A 16 13.88 3.10 -6.50
CA LEU A 16 13.68 4.55 -6.39
C LEU A 16 13.01 5.10 -7.64
N ILE A 17 13.40 4.65 -8.81
CA ILE A 17 12.78 5.07 -10.05
C ILE A 17 11.32 4.64 -10.10
N ASP A 18 11.04 3.39 -9.75
CA ASP A 18 9.69 2.85 -9.79
C ASP A 18 8.77 3.51 -8.77
N LEU A 19 9.26 3.74 -7.54
CA LEU A 19 8.48 4.45 -6.54
C LEU A 19 8.19 5.89 -6.95
N GLY A 20 9.12 6.52 -7.67
CA GLY A 20 8.89 7.85 -8.24
C GLY A 20 7.77 7.88 -9.28
N LYS A 21 7.53 6.76 -9.95
CA LYS A 21 6.40 6.63 -10.88
C LYS A 21 5.08 6.35 -10.16
N ILE A 22 5.15 5.66 -9.03
CA ILE A 22 3.98 5.40 -8.19
C ILE A 22 3.58 6.66 -7.42
N TRP A 23 4.55 7.33 -6.84
CA TRP A 23 4.35 8.53 -6.02
C TRP A 23 5.17 9.71 -6.56
N PRO A 24 4.76 10.31 -7.69
CA PRO A 24 5.57 11.32 -8.36
C PRO A 24 5.76 12.62 -7.58
N HIS A 25 4.96 12.85 -6.54
CA HIS A 25 5.05 14.06 -5.73
C HIS A 25 5.77 13.84 -4.41
N GLN A 26 6.34 12.65 -4.19
CA GLN A 26 7.06 12.34 -2.96
C GLN A 26 8.56 12.27 -3.19
N GLN A 27 9.32 12.39 -2.11
CA GLN A 27 10.78 12.36 -2.16
C GLN A 27 11.32 11.02 -1.62
N PRO A 28 12.49 10.56 -2.11
CA PRO A 28 13.07 9.30 -1.65
C PRO A 28 13.30 9.23 -0.14
N GLU A 29 13.60 10.34 0.50
CA GLU A 29 13.80 10.39 1.95
C GLU A 29 12.54 9.98 2.70
N GLN A 30 11.37 10.30 2.16
CA GLN A 30 10.11 9.90 2.77
C GLN A 30 9.95 8.38 2.73
N TRP A 31 10.35 7.74 1.64
CA TRP A 31 10.25 6.29 1.53
C TRP A 31 11.25 5.59 2.44
N GLN A 32 12.46 6.12 2.55
CA GLN A 32 13.48 5.54 3.43
C GLN A 32 13.02 5.52 4.90
N SER A 33 12.29 6.54 5.33
CA SER A 33 11.79 6.60 6.70
C SER A 33 10.77 5.49 7.01
N TRP A 34 10.15 4.92 5.99
CA TRP A 34 9.17 3.84 6.16
C TRP A 34 9.82 2.44 6.21
N LEU A 35 11.14 2.37 6.18
CA LEU A 35 11.87 1.11 6.31
C LEU A 35 12.30 0.85 7.76
N SER A 36 12.01 1.79 8.67
CA SER A 36 12.43 1.68 10.08
C SER A 36 11.43 0.88 10.92
N ASP A 37 11.82 0.60 12.17
CA ASP A 37 10.96 -0.13 13.10
C ASP A 37 9.63 0.60 13.31
N GLY A 38 8.55 -0.19 13.46
CA GLY A 38 7.22 0.36 13.63
C GLY A 38 6.58 0.82 12.33
N LYS A 39 7.28 0.65 11.21
CA LYS A 39 6.78 1.02 9.89
C LYS A 39 7.13 -0.06 8.89
N ALA A 40 6.37 -0.14 7.80
CA ALA A 40 6.63 -1.09 6.73
C ALA A 40 6.29 -0.45 5.39
N LEU A 41 7.06 -0.80 4.38
CA LEU A 41 6.79 -0.40 3.01
C LEU A 41 6.65 -1.69 2.20
N PHE A 42 5.44 -1.97 1.76
CA PHE A 42 5.16 -3.15 0.95
C PHE A 42 4.99 -2.73 -0.51
N ALA A 43 5.47 -3.56 -1.41
CA ALA A 43 5.37 -3.27 -2.83
C ALA A 43 5.07 -4.54 -3.63
N ALA A 44 4.36 -4.35 -4.74
CA ALA A 44 4.07 -5.44 -5.68
C ALA A 44 5.13 -5.41 -6.78
N ARG A 45 5.89 -6.49 -6.88
CA ARG A 45 6.98 -6.61 -7.85
C ARG A 45 6.61 -7.62 -8.94
N PHE A 46 6.83 -7.20 -10.19
CA PHE A 46 6.60 -8.04 -11.36
C PHE A 46 7.71 -7.79 -12.36
N ASN A 47 8.40 -8.87 -12.76
CA ASN A 47 9.56 -8.79 -13.68
C ASN A 47 10.57 -7.74 -13.20
N GLU A 48 10.89 -7.77 -11.91
CA GLU A 48 11.87 -6.88 -11.27
C GLU A 48 11.46 -5.42 -11.21
N ARG A 49 10.21 -5.10 -11.56
CA ARG A 49 9.70 -3.73 -11.50
C ARG A 49 8.58 -3.62 -10.49
N LEU A 50 8.52 -2.50 -9.77
CA LEU A 50 7.45 -2.26 -8.82
C LEU A 50 6.24 -1.66 -9.54
N LEU A 51 5.08 -2.26 -9.33
CA LEU A 51 3.83 -1.83 -9.96
C LEU A 51 2.92 -1.08 -9.00
N GLY A 52 3.07 -1.31 -7.73
CA GLY A 52 2.27 -0.64 -6.70
C GLY A 52 2.96 -0.72 -5.37
N ALA A 53 2.55 0.12 -4.43
CA ALA A 53 3.15 0.15 -3.10
C ALA A 53 2.18 0.72 -2.10
N VAL A 54 2.42 0.41 -0.82
CA VAL A 54 1.64 0.92 0.29
C VAL A 54 2.56 1.09 1.49
N LYS A 55 2.36 2.19 2.22
CA LYS A 55 3.04 2.44 3.48
C LYS A 55 2.15 1.94 4.61
N ILE A 56 2.72 1.25 5.58
CA ILE A 56 1.96 0.70 6.70
C ILE A 56 2.60 1.17 8.00
N ALA A 57 1.81 1.88 8.82
CA ALA A 57 2.23 2.26 10.16
C ALA A 57 1.78 1.17 11.12
N LEU A 58 2.71 0.64 11.90
CA LEU A 58 2.45 -0.46 12.83
C LEU A 58 2.47 0.05 14.25
N GLN A 59 1.43 -0.29 15.02
CA GLN A 59 1.34 0.09 16.44
C GLN A 59 0.62 -1.02 17.19
N ASN A 60 1.38 -1.77 17.99
CA ASN A 60 0.87 -2.92 18.73
C ASN A 60 0.26 -3.94 17.76
N ASP A 61 -1.05 -4.20 17.87
CA ASP A 61 -1.75 -5.14 16.98
C ASP A 61 -2.53 -4.43 15.86
N ARG A 62 -2.24 -3.14 15.64
CA ARG A 62 -2.92 -2.33 14.63
C ARG A 62 -2.00 -1.94 13.50
N ALA A 63 -2.53 -1.87 12.31
CA ALA A 63 -1.82 -1.39 11.13
C ALA A 63 -2.68 -0.39 10.39
N GLU A 64 -2.09 0.73 9.99
CA GLU A 64 -2.76 1.76 9.22
C GLU A 64 -2.11 1.89 7.86
N LEU A 65 -2.94 1.77 6.81
CA LEU A 65 -2.48 1.87 5.43
C LEU A 65 -2.41 3.32 5.00
N HIS A 66 -1.29 3.70 4.39
CA HIS A 66 -1.06 5.05 3.88
C HIS A 66 -0.60 5.01 2.43
N ASP A 67 -1.05 5.97 1.64
CA ASP A 67 -0.56 6.18 0.28
C ASP A 67 -0.62 4.93 -0.60
N LEU A 68 -1.64 4.09 -0.42
CA LEU A 68 -1.83 2.92 -1.27
C LEU A 68 -2.06 3.37 -2.70
N LEU A 69 -1.17 2.98 -3.60
CA LEU A 69 -1.26 3.40 -4.99
C LEU A 69 -0.67 2.34 -5.90
N VAL A 70 -1.29 2.16 -7.05
CA VAL A 70 -0.85 1.25 -8.10
C VAL A 70 -0.62 2.07 -9.36
N ARG A 71 0.42 1.74 -10.12
CA ARG A 71 0.71 2.44 -11.37
C ARG A 71 -0.52 2.38 -12.29
N GLU A 72 -0.81 3.49 -12.92
CA GLU A 72 -2.02 3.63 -13.74
C GLU A 72 -2.15 2.53 -14.80
N VAL A 73 -1.04 2.18 -15.42
CA VAL A 73 -1.04 1.17 -16.49
C VAL A 73 -1.43 -0.23 -16.00
N THR A 74 -1.38 -0.46 -14.68
CA THR A 74 -1.69 -1.76 -14.10
C THR A 74 -2.94 -1.75 -13.24
N ARG A 75 -3.65 -0.61 -13.17
CA ARG A 75 -4.89 -0.53 -12.39
C ARG A 75 -5.96 -1.45 -12.97
N ARG A 76 -6.85 -1.93 -12.09
CA ARG A 76 -7.95 -2.84 -12.44
C ARG A 76 -7.48 -4.23 -12.85
N ARG A 77 -6.22 -4.59 -12.57
CA ARG A 77 -5.70 -5.93 -12.81
C ARG A 77 -5.49 -6.71 -11.52
N GLY A 78 -6.06 -6.21 -10.41
CA GLY A 78 -5.99 -6.90 -9.14
C GLY A 78 -4.68 -6.72 -8.39
N VAL A 79 -3.76 -5.89 -8.88
CA VAL A 79 -2.47 -5.68 -8.23
C VAL A 79 -2.64 -5.09 -6.83
N GLY A 80 -3.48 -4.05 -6.70
CA GLY A 80 -3.72 -3.42 -5.40
C GLY A 80 -4.37 -4.36 -4.40
N LEU A 81 -5.36 -5.13 -4.86
CA LEU A 81 -6.05 -6.11 -4.03
C LEU A 81 -5.07 -7.18 -3.53
N TYR A 82 -4.25 -7.70 -4.43
CA TYR A 82 -3.26 -8.70 -4.08
C TYR A 82 -2.24 -8.12 -3.09
N LEU A 83 -1.81 -6.87 -3.32
CA LEU A 83 -0.86 -6.19 -2.45
C LEU A 83 -1.38 -6.11 -1.01
N VAL A 84 -2.62 -5.64 -0.83
CA VAL A 84 -3.21 -5.51 0.50
C VAL A 84 -3.40 -6.88 1.14
N GLN A 85 -3.95 -7.83 0.41
CA GLN A 85 -4.22 -9.16 0.96
C GLN A 85 -2.94 -9.88 1.38
N ASP A 86 -1.90 -9.79 0.57
CA ASP A 86 -0.66 -10.47 0.89
C ASP A 86 0.11 -9.77 2.00
N ALA A 87 0.05 -8.43 2.07
CA ALA A 87 0.62 -7.70 3.19
C ALA A 87 -0.03 -8.14 4.50
N GLN A 88 -1.34 -8.34 4.51
CA GLN A 88 -2.04 -8.84 5.69
C GLN A 88 -1.57 -10.24 6.04
N ARG A 89 -1.33 -11.09 5.05
CA ARG A 89 -0.85 -12.45 5.27
C ARG A 89 0.56 -12.46 5.86
N GLN A 90 1.40 -11.52 5.44
CA GLN A 90 2.77 -11.44 5.93
C GLN A 90 2.87 -10.85 7.34
N LEU A 91 1.80 -10.21 7.82
CA LEU A 91 1.73 -9.62 9.16
C LEU A 91 0.59 -10.26 9.96
N PRO A 92 0.68 -11.58 10.24
CA PRO A 92 -0.42 -12.29 10.89
C PRO A 92 -0.67 -11.84 12.34
N GLN A 93 0.30 -11.17 12.96
CA GLN A 93 0.16 -10.66 14.32
C GLN A 93 -0.74 -9.42 14.41
N ILE A 94 -1.03 -8.80 13.27
CA ILE A 94 -1.88 -7.61 13.24
C ILE A 94 -3.34 -8.03 13.25
N ALA A 95 -4.09 -7.58 14.27
CA ALA A 95 -5.50 -7.90 14.42
C ALA A 95 -6.41 -6.86 13.79
N HIS A 96 -5.97 -5.60 13.70
CA HIS A 96 -6.79 -4.50 13.21
C HIS A 96 -6.10 -3.76 12.08
N TRP A 97 -6.80 -3.63 10.96
CA TRP A 97 -6.32 -2.90 9.78
C TRP A 97 -7.25 -1.73 9.51
N GLN A 98 -6.68 -0.58 9.16
CA GLN A 98 -7.50 0.58 8.84
C GLN A 98 -6.85 1.43 7.75
N LEU A 99 -7.69 2.17 7.04
CA LEU A 99 -7.25 3.14 6.03
C LEU A 99 -8.13 4.39 6.17
N SER A 100 -7.48 5.56 6.29
CA SER A 100 -8.17 6.83 6.39
C SER A 100 -8.38 7.43 5.01
N THR A 101 -9.61 7.91 4.73
CA THR A 101 -9.93 8.60 3.49
C THR A 101 -10.05 10.11 3.67
N ALA A 102 -9.74 10.61 4.86
CA ALA A 102 -9.96 12.01 5.21
C ALA A 102 -9.22 13.01 4.31
N GLY A 103 -8.07 12.63 3.78
CA GLY A 103 -7.29 13.52 2.92
C GLY A 103 -7.53 13.34 1.43
N LEU A 104 -8.46 12.49 1.04
CA LEU A 104 -8.67 12.17 -0.37
C LEU A 104 -9.70 13.10 -1.04
N ALA A 105 -9.45 13.40 -2.31
CA ALA A 105 -10.42 14.13 -3.13
C ALA A 105 -11.65 13.26 -3.39
N PRO A 106 -12.83 13.85 -3.62
CA PRO A 106 -14.06 13.07 -3.85
C PRO A 106 -13.94 12.02 -4.95
N ARG A 107 -13.20 12.33 -6.03
CA ARG A 107 -12.97 11.39 -7.13
C ARG A 107 -12.20 10.16 -6.63
N GLU A 108 -11.17 10.39 -5.83
CA GLU A 108 -10.34 9.32 -5.30
C GLU A 108 -11.11 8.46 -4.31
N ARG A 109 -12.02 9.07 -3.53
CA ARG A 109 -12.82 8.34 -2.56
C ARG A 109 -13.70 7.29 -3.22
N GLY A 110 -14.29 7.59 -4.36
CA GLY A 110 -15.14 6.64 -5.07
C GLY A 110 -14.39 5.40 -5.47
N GLU A 111 -13.18 5.56 -5.98
CA GLU A 111 -12.33 4.44 -6.38
C GLU A 111 -11.87 3.63 -5.17
N ILE A 112 -11.46 4.33 -4.10
CA ILE A 112 -11.01 3.69 -2.87
C ILE A 112 -12.15 2.93 -2.20
N ASP A 113 -13.37 3.49 -2.18
CA ASP A 113 -14.51 2.83 -1.57
C ASP A 113 -14.77 1.46 -2.20
N ASN A 114 -14.79 1.40 -3.53
CA ASN A 114 -14.98 0.14 -4.24
C ASN A 114 -13.84 -0.83 -3.95
N PHE A 115 -12.62 -0.33 -3.94
CA PHE A 115 -11.43 -1.13 -3.69
C PHE A 115 -11.45 -1.70 -2.27
N MET A 116 -11.75 -0.88 -1.27
CA MET A 116 -11.72 -1.33 0.13
C MET A 116 -12.82 -2.35 0.42
N ARG A 117 -13.96 -2.22 -0.23
CA ARG A 117 -15.02 -3.24 -0.12
C ARG A 117 -14.56 -4.57 -0.70
N ALA A 118 -13.85 -4.52 -1.83
CA ALA A 118 -13.29 -5.73 -2.45
C ALA A 118 -12.23 -6.37 -1.55
N CYS A 119 -11.51 -5.57 -0.76
CA CYS A 119 -10.53 -6.07 0.20
C CYS A 119 -11.16 -6.61 1.49
N GLY A 120 -12.47 -6.47 1.65
CA GLY A 120 -13.16 -6.96 2.84
C GLY A 120 -13.19 -5.97 4.00
N PHE A 121 -12.87 -4.70 3.76
CA PHE A 121 -12.96 -3.67 4.78
C PHE A 121 -14.39 -3.12 4.87
N ALA A 122 -14.76 -2.66 6.07
CA ALA A 122 -16.06 -2.04 6.31
C ALA A 122 -15.90 -0.55 6.56
N PRO A 123 -16.78 0.30 6.02
CA PRO A 123 -16.69 1.74 6.22
C PRO A 123 -17.13 2.13 7.62
N GLN A 124 -16.42 3.10 8.20
CA GLN A 124 -16.76 3.67 9.49
C GLN A 124 -16.36 5.13 9.51
N GLY A 125 -17.30 6.02 9.13
CA GLY A 125 -16.99 7.44 8.97
C GLY A 125 -15.99 7.63 7.82
N ASP A 126 -14.89 8.31 8.12
CA ASP A 126 -13.81 8.53 7.15
C ASP A 126 -12.76 7.42 7.18
N LEU A 127 -13.05 6.31 7.86
CA LEU A 127 -12.13 5.18 7.97
C LEU A 127 -12.71 3.93 7.35
N TRP A 128 -11.82 3.09 6.85
CA TRP A 128 -12.14 1.71 6.47
C TRP A 128 -11.40 0.80 7.43
N GLN A 129 -12.12 -0.17 7.99
CA GLN A 129 -11.57 -1.06 9.02
C GLN A 129 -11.81 -2.52 8.68
N LYS A 130 -10.87 -3.35 9.12
CA LYS A 130 -11.00 -4.80 8.96
C LYS A 130 -10.51 -5.54 10.21
#